data_e90904e03c985bd1aa0eb75ae15272da
#
_entry.id   e90904e03c985bd1aa0eb75ae15272da
#
_cell.length_a   1.000
_cell.length_b   1.000
_cell.length_c   1.000
_cell.angle_alpha   90.00
_cell.angle_beta   90.00
_cell.angle_gamma   90.00
#
_symmetry.space_group_name_H-M   'P 1'
#
loop_
_entity.id
_entity.type
_entity.pdbx_description
1 polymer ?
#
loop_
_entity_poly.entity_id
_entity_poly.type
_entity_poly.pdbx_seq_one_letter_code
_entity_poly.pdbx_strand_id
1 'polypeptide(L)'
;MKLILASNSRTRKEVLDKVGLIYSVAPSNIEEISTETNPDNYVMDLSKQKAEAVAKEQKEGVILSADSIIYIDDKKLEKPKTKEQAKEMLHKLSGRINYAVTGVTIIDLYQNKKITFNEVTEVYFDTLTEDEIDWYIENEQYIFERCGYSIAGKSAIYIPKINGDYYNILGMPISRVYKELNKLGYKLTDFD
;
A
#
# COMPACT_ATOMS: atom_id res chain seq x y z
N MET A 1 -9.31 -18.46 -14.07
CA MET A 1 -10.09 -18.14 -12.81
C MET A 1 -10.06 -16.65 -12.59
N LYS A 2 -11.07 -16.07 -11.94
CA LYS A 2 -11.13 -14.62 -11.73
C LYS A 2 -10.30 -14.18 -10.54
N LEU A 3 -9.41 -13.21 -10.75
CA LEU A 3 -8.78 -12.40 -9.71
C LEU A 3 -9.46 -11.03 -9.71
N ILE A 4 -9.83 -10.53 -8.54
CA ILE A 4 -10.56 -9.28 -8.37
C ILE A 4 -9.78 -8.37 -7.43
N LEU A 5 -9.27 -7.24 -7.94
CA LEU A 5 -8.59 -6.23 -7.13
C LEU A 5 -9.64 -5.29 -6.51
N ALA A 6 -9.77 -5.33 -5.18
CA ALA A 6 -10.67 -4.47 -4.41
C ALA A 6 -10.04 -3.08 -4.14
N SER A 7 -9.51 -2.43 -5.18
CA SER A 7 -8.83 -1.13 -5.04
C SER A 7 -8.80 -0.35 -6.35
N ASN A 8 -8.99 0.96 -6.26
CA ASN A 8 -8.77 1.89 -7.38
C ASN A 8 -7.33 2.40 -7.48
N SER A 9 -6.46 2.07 -6.52
CA SER A 9 -5.08 2.56 -6.48
C SER A 9 -4.33 2.25 -7.77
N ARG A 10 -3.86 3.30 -8.45
CA ARG A 10 -3.04 3.21 -9.65
C ARG A 10 -1.76 2.41 -9.40
N THR A 11 -1.08 2.69 -8.29
CA THR A 11 0.18 2.04 -7.95
C THR A 11 0.02 0.53 -7.73
N ARG A 12 -1.08 0.10 -7.09
CA ARG A 12 -1.37 -1.34 -6.91
C ARG A 12 -1.63 -2.04 -8.25
N LYS A 13 -2.36 -1.39 -9.16
CA LYS A 13 -2.57 -1.89 -10.51
C LYS A 13 -1.25 -2.05 -11.26
N GLU A 14 -0.40 -1.01 -11.25
CA GLU A 14 0.92 -1.04 -11.88
C GLU A 14 1.81 -2.18 -11.36
N VAL A 15 1.72 -2.52 -10.07
CA VAL A 15 2.46 -3.66 -9.49
C VAL A 15 1.93 -5.00 -10.02
N LEU A 16 0.61 -5.18 -10.07
CA LEU A 16 0.00 -6.41 -10.63
C LEU A 16 0.28 -6.56 -12.12
N ASP A 17 0.17 -5.47 -12.89
CA ASP A 17 0.44 -5.43 -14.33
C ASP A 17 1.91 -5.81 -14.61
N LYS A 18 2.84 -5.31 -13.79
CA LYS A 18 4.28 -5.57 -13.93
C LYS A 18 4.64 -7.06 -13.83
N VAL A 19 3.87 -7.85 -13.08
CA VAL A 19 4.08 -9.30 -12.96
C VAL A 19 3.15 -10.11 -13.87
N GLY A 20 2.39 -9.43 -14.72
CA GLY A 20 1.52 -10.07 -15.72
C GLY A 20 0.28 -10.74 -15.15
N LEU A 21 -0.17 -10.35 -13.95
CA LEU A 21 -1.42 -10.84 -13.40
C LEU A 21 -2.61 -10.26 -14.18
N ILE A 22 -3.54 -11.13 -14.56
CA ILE A 22 -4.82 -10.74 -15.14
C ILE A 22 -5.83 -10.61 -14.02
N TYR A 23 -6.52 -9.49 -13.94
CA TYR A 23 -7.49 -9.20 -12.89
C TYR A 23 -8.58 -8.24 -13.36
N SER A 24 -9.71 -8.26 -12.68
CA SER A 24 -10.74 -7.23 -12.77
C SER A 24 -10.65 -6.27 -11.57
N VAL A 25 -11.23 -5.08 -11.71
CA VAL A 25 -11.22 -4.07 -10.64
C VAL A 25 -12.63 -3.90 -10.10
N ALA A 26 -12.79 -4.06 -8.78
CA ALA A 26 -14.04 -3.80 -8.07
C ALA A 26 -13.72 -3.05 -6.76
N PRO A 27 -13.70 -1.71 -6.75
CA PRO A 27 -13.39 -0.94 -5.55
C PRO A 27 -14.49 -1.14 -4.49
N SER A 28 -14.08 -1.18 -3.22
CA SER A 28 -14.99 -1.48 -2.10
C SER A 28 -16.01 -0.37 -1.82
N ASN A 29 -15.71 0.89 -2.15
CA ASN A 29 -16.56 2.08 -1.92
C ASN A 29 -17.12 2.20 -0.49
N ILE A 30 -16.43 1.65 0.51
CA ILE A 30 -16.82 1.72 1.92
C ILE A 30 -16.17 2.92 2.61
N GLU A 31 -16.77 3.39 3.70
CA GLU A 31 -16.10 4.26 4.64
C GLU A 31 -15.05 3.46 5.42
N GLU A 32 -13.80 3.93 5.40
CA GLU A 32 -12.64 3.26 5.99
C GLU A 32 -12.52 3.67 7.47
N ILE A 33 -13.11 2.88 8.37
CA ILE A 33 -13.09 3.15 9.81
C ILE A 33 -12.41 1.99 10.52
N SER A 34 -11.38 2.28 11.29
CA SER A 34 -10.75 1.32 12.20
C SER A 34 -10.46 1.97 13.55
N THR A 35 -10.70 1.23 14.62
CA THR A 35 -10.36 1.62 15.99
C THR A 35 -8.99 1.10 16.43
N GLU A 36 -8.31 0.37 15.57
CA GLU A 36 -7.00 -0.18 15.83
C GLU A 36 -5.95 0.94 15.91
N THR A 37 -5.15 0.92 16.95
CA THR A 37 -4.07 1.90 17.20
C THR A 37 -2.71 1.37 16.75
N ASN A 38 -2.53 0.04 16.75
CA ASN A 38 -1.33 -0.59 16.23
C ASN A 38 -1.32 -0.53 14.70
N PRO A 39 -0.25 -0.01 14.06
CA PRO A 39 -0.17 0.15 12.61
C PRO A 39 -0.45 -1.12 11.82
N ASP A 40 0.07 -2.25 12.27
CA ASP A 40 -0.11 -3.55 11.60
C ASP A 40 -1.56 -4.00 11.60
N ASN A 41 -2.21 -3.92 12.78
CA ASN A 41 -3.62 -4.26 12.93
C ASN A 41 -4.51 -3.30 12.14
N TYR A 42 -4.18 -2.00 12.14
CA TYR A 42 -4.93 -0.98 11.43
C TYR A 42 -5.03 -1.29 9.92
N VAL A 43 -3.90 -1.54 9.26
CA VAL A 43 -3.91 -1.84 7.82
C VAL A 43 -4.51 -3.20 7.50
N MET A 44 -4.36 -4.19 8.38
CA MET A 44 -5.00 -5.50 8.23
C MET A 44 -6.51 -5.38 8.36
N ASP A 45 -7.01 -4.61 9.33
CA ASP A 45 -8.44 -4.39 9.52
C ASP A 45 -9.06 -3.70 8.31
N LEU A 46 -8.47 -2.59 7.82
CA LEU A 46 -8.98 -1.89 6.64
C LEU A 46 -8.91 -2.74 5.37
N SER A 47 -7.84 -3.49 5.15
CA SER A 47 -7.76 -4.39 4.00
C SER A 47 -8.83 -5.48 4.06
N LYS A 48 -9.11 -6.01 5.24
CA LYS A 48 -10.16 -7.00 5.47
C LYS A 48 -11.56 -6.44 5.18
N GLN A 49 -11.88 -5.26 5.71
CA GLN A 49 -13.16 -4.59 5.47
C GLN A 49 -13.39 -4.39 3.96
N LYS A 50 -12.38 -3.91 3.22
CA LYS A 50 -12.43 -3.74 1.76
C LYS A 50 -12.69 -5.06 1.03
N ALA A 51 -11.96 -6.12 1.38
CA ALA A 51 -12.13 -7.42 0.75
C ALA A 51 -13.50 -8.01 1.02
N GLU A 52 -13.99 -7.93 2.27
CA GLU A 52 -15.29 -8.45 2.67
C GLU A 52 -16.46 -7.71 2.01
N ALA A 53 -16.33 -6.39 1.81
CA ALA A 53 -17.34 -5.61 1.10
C ALA A 53 -17.47 -6.08 -0.35
N VAL A 54 -16.36 -6.24 -1.06
CA VAL A 54 -16.36 -6.74 -2.44
C VAL A 54 -16.83 -8.19 -2.52
N ALA A 55 -16.41 -9.03 -1.57
CA ALA A 55 -16.81 -10.45 -1.55
C ALA A 55 -18.33 -10.65 -1.46
N LYS A 56 -19.06 -9.77 -0.78
CA LYS A 56 -20.54 -9.81 -0.69
C LYS A 56 -21.23 -9.59 -2.05
N GLU A 57 -20.57 -8.89 -2.97
CA GLU A 57 -21.11 -8.56 -4.29
C GLU A 57 -20.68 -9.57 -5.38
N GLN A 58 -19.75 -10.48 -5.04
CA GLN A 58 -19.23 -11.47 -5.98
C GLN A 58 -19.76 -12.87 -5.67
N LYS A 59 -20.07 -13.63 -6.73
CA LYS A 59 -20.49 -15.03 -6.59
C LYS A 59 -19.31 -16.00 -6.59
N GLU A 60 -18.21 -15.61 -7.24
CA GLU A 60 -16.99 -16.41 -7.40
C GLU A 60 -15.79 -15.50 -7.60
N GLY A 61 -14.60 -15.99 -7.36
CA GLY A 61 -13.34 -15.28 -7.58
C GLY A 61 -12.41 -15.30 -6.38
N VAL A 62 -11.19 -14.86 -6.61
CA VAL A 62 -10.21 -14.57 -5.58
C VAL A 62 -10.12 -13.06 -5.44
N ILE A 63 -10.56 -12.52 -4.32
CA ILE A 63 -10.55 -11.08 -4.03
C ILE A 63 -9.22 -10.73 -3.36
N LEU A 64 -8.51 -9.75 -3.91
CA LEU A 64 -7.29 -9.18 -3.37
C LEU A 64 -7.52 -7.73 -2.97
N SER A 65 -7.32 -7.41 -1.71
CA SER A 65 -7.37 -6.05 -1.20
C SER A 65 -6.09 -5.68 -0.47
N ALA A 66 -5.80 -4.39 -0.36
CA ALA A 66 -4.72 -3.90 0.46
C ALA A 66 -5.07 -2.53 1.06
N ASP A 67 -4.47 -2.23 2.20
CA ASP A 67 -4.40 -0.89 2.79
C ASP A 67 -2.97 -0.57 3.19
N SER A 68 -2.57 0.71 3.12
CA SER A 68 -1.18 1.09 3.35
C SER A 68 -1.08 2.41 4.08
N ILE A 69 -0.19 2.46 5.05
CA ILE A 69 0.18 3.67 5.77
C ILE A 69 1.69 3.84 5.82
N ILE A 70 2.12 5.08 6.01
CA ILE A 70 3.48 5.40 6.46
C ILE A 70 3.37 5.84 7.90
N TYR A 71 4.25 5.35 8.78
CA TYR A 71 4.32 5.83 10.15
C TYR A 71 5.75 6.13 10.60
N ILE A 72 5.87 7.02 11.56
CA ILE A 72 7.09 7.43 12.25
C ILE A 72 6.73 7.84 13.67
N ASP A 73 7.56 7.48 14.66
CA ASP A 73 7.30 7.77 16.08
C ASP A 73 5.91 7.27 16.56
N ASP A 74 5.55 6.06 16.14
CA ASP A 74 4.25 5.44 16.44
C ASP A 74 3.02 6.27 15.99
N LYS A 75 3.23 7.20 15.05
CA LYS A 75 2.16 8.03 14.47
C LYS A 75 2.06 7.82 12.97
N LYS A 76 0.84 7.59 12.53
CA LYS A 76 0.51 7.55 11.10
C LYS A 76 0.75 8.94 10.50
N LEU A 77 1.43 8.98 9.35
CA LEU A 77 1.50 10.19 8.54
C LEU A 77 0.22 10.34 7.74
N GLU A 78 -0.45 11.46 7.95
CA GLU A 78 -1.63 11.81 7.18
C GLU A 78 -1.22 12.45 5.84
N LYS A 79 -2.11 12.36 4.84
CA LYS A 79 -1.89 13.07 3.57
C LYS A 79 -1.92 14.57 3.82
N PRO A 80 -0.91 15.32 3.39
CA PRO A 80 -0.91 16.77 3.57
C PRO A 80 -2.00 17.39 2.70
N LYS A 81 -2.64 18.44 3.22
CA LYS A 81 -3.68 19.19 2.51
C LYS A 81 -3.17 20.55 2.02
N THR A 82 -2.05 21.02 2.56
CA THR A 82 -1.42 22.29 2.22
C THR A 82 0.09 22.12 2.06
N LYS A 83 0.75 23.12 1.44
CA LYS A 83 2.21 23.14 1.31
C LYS A 83 2.91 23.12 2.66
N GLU A 84 2.36 23.85 3.64
CA GLU A 84 2.89 23.92 5.00
C GLU A 84 2.87 22.55 5.67
N GLN A 85 1.74 21.82 5.55
CA GLN A 85 1.63 20.45 6.07
C GLN A 85 2.59 19.49 5.36
N ALA A 86 2.79 19.66 4.04
CA ALA A 86 3.76 18.87 3.29
C ALA A 86 5.19 19.16 3.77
N LYS A 87 5.52 20.44 4.04
CA LYS A 87 6.81 20.85 4.58
C LYS A 87 7.07 20.25 5.96
N GLU A 88 6.11 20.37 6.88
CA GLU A 88 6.20 19.77 8.22
C GLU A 88 6.42 18.25 8.16
N MET A 89 5.77 17.59 7.23
CA MET A 89 5.91 16.14 7.04
C MET A 89 7.29 15.77 6.52
N LEU A 90 7.83 16.48 5.53
CA LEU A 90 9.19 16.27 5.02
C LEU A 90 10.24 16.54 6.10
N HIS A 91 10.05 17.54 6.95
CA HIS A 91 10.90 17.75 8.12
C HIS A 91 10.90 16.58 9.10
N LYS A 92 9.73 15.94 9.32
CA LYS A 92 9.63 14.74 10.16
C LYS A 92 10.36 13.54 9.56
N LEU A 93 10.40 13.44 8.23
CA LEU A 93 11.07 12.35 7.51
C LEU A 93 12.58 12.56 7.39
N SER A 94 13.02 13.81 7.28
CA SER A 94 14.41 14.21 7.02
C SER A 94 15.41 13.60 8.03
N GLY A 95 16.40 12.87 7.52
CA GLY A 95 17.46 12.24 8.31
C GLY A 95 17.00 11.07 9.16
N ARG A 96 15.80 10.51 8.91
CA ARG A 96 15.17 9.54 9.80
C ARG A 96 14.68 8.28 9.06
N ILE A 97 14.39 7.26 9.86
CA ILE A 97 13.76 6.05 9.40
C ILE A 97 12.25 6.18 9.61
N ASN A 98 11.48 5.89 8.57
CA ASN A 98 10.05 5.70 8.65
C ASN A 98 9.68 4.29 8.17
N TYR A 99 8.44 3.89 8.40
CA TYR A 99 7.97 2.55 8.12
C TYR A 99 6.78 2.59 7.18
N ALA A 100 6.91 1.90 6.05
CA ALA A 100 5.79 1.61 5.15
C ALA A 100 5.16 0.30 5.59
N VAL A 101 3.88 0.33 5.95
CA VAL A 101 3.12 -0.84 6.37
C VAL A 101 1.95 -1.05 5.44
N THR A 102 1.85 -2.25 4.87
CA THR A 102 0.72 -2.64 4.03
C THR A 102 0.06 -3.88 4.59
N GLY A 103 -1.22 -3.79 4.90
CA GLY A 103 -2.10 -4.92 5.17
C GLY A 103 -2.70 -5.44 3.86
N VAL A 104 -2.75 -6.75 3.72
CA VAL A 104 -3.33 -7.42 2.56
C VAL A 104 -4.34 -8.46 3.03
N THR A 105 -5.47 -8.54 2.36
CA THR A 105 -6.45 -9.59 2.55
C THR A 105 -6.76 -10.27 1.22
N ILE A 106 -6.71 -11.60 1.23
CA ILE A 106 -7.12 -12.47 0.14
C ILE A 106 -8.37 -13.24 0.59
N ILE A 107 -9.47 -13.12 -0.15
CA ILE A 107 -10.67 -13.94 0.05
C ILE A 107 -10.87 -14.82 -1.18
N ASP A 108 -10.79 -16.11 -0.98
CA ASP A 108 -11.03 -17.11 -2.00
C ASP A 108 -12.46 -17.65 -1.86
N LEU A 109 -13.34 -17.23 -2.77
CA LEU A 109 -14.73 -17.66 -2.80
C LEU A 109 -14.91 -19.07 -3.34
N TYR A 110 -13.94 -19.60 -4.11
CA TYR A 110 -14.00 -20.99 -4.60
C TYR A 110 -13.74 -22.01 -3.50
N GLN A 111 -12.82 -21.67 -2.55
CA GLN A 111 -12.42 -22.57 -1.46
C GLN A 111 -12.99 -22.14 -0.10
N ASN A 112 -13.73 -21.04 -0.04
CA ASN A 112 -14.20 -20.41 1.20
C ASN A 112 -13.06 -20.18 2.22
N LYS A 113 -11.96 -19.62 1.75
CA LYS A 113 -10.77 -19.30 2.58
C LYS A 113 -10.54 -17.81 2.63
N LYS A 114 -10.01 -17.36 3.76
CA LYS A 114 -9.58 -15.97 3.96
C LYS A 114 -8.21 -15.94 4.62
N ILE A 115 -7.31 -15.15 4.06
CA ILE A 115 -5.97 -14.90 4.56
C ILE A 115 -5.80 -13.38 4.72
N THR A 116 -5.33 -12.95 5.88
CA THR A 116 -4.96 -11.55 6.12
C THR A 116 -3.56 -11.52 6.71
N PHE A 117 -2.71 -10.64 6.19
CA PHE A 117 -1.35 -10.45 6.66
C PHE A 117 -0.91 -8.99 6.45
N ASN A 118 0.18 -8.60 7.08
CA ASN A 118 0.85 -7.32 6.81
C ASN A 118 2.31 -7.55 6.39
N GLU A 119 2.87 -6.53 5.76
CA GLU A 119 4.29 -6.42 5.45
C GLU A 119 4.79 -5.06 5.90
N VAL A 120 6.01 -5.00 6.44
CA VAL A 120 6.65 -3.78 6.93
C VAL A 120 7.98 -3.58 6.22
N THR A 121 8.24 -2.35 5.78
CA THR A 121 9.51 -1.96 5.17
C THR A 121 10.01 -0.68 5.79
N GLU A 122 11.25 -0.70 6.28
CA GLU A 122 11.95 0.49 6.74
C GLU A 122 12.44 1.30 5.54
N VAL A 123 12.19 2.60 5.58
CA VAL A 123 12.62 3.56 4.55
C VAL A 123 13.50 4.61 5.21
N TYR A 124 14.74 4.70 4.74
CA TYR A 124 15.76 5.59 5.27
C TYR A 124 15.78 6.87 4.42
N PHE A 125 15.55 8.00 5.05
CA PHE A 125 15.64 9.30 4.41
C PHE A 125 16.99 9.96 4.74
N ASP A 126 17.61 10.58 3.74
CA ASP A 126 18.72 11.50 3.94
C ASP A 126 18.24 12.78 4.64
N THR A 127 19.18 13.52 5.25
CA THR A 127 18.89 14.84 5.78
C THR A 127 18.64 15.81 4.63
N LEU A 128 17.46 16.40 4.61
CA LEU A 128 17.03 17.35 3.58
C LEU A 128 17.31 18.78 4.02
N THR A 129 17.81 19.60 3.10
CA THR A 129 17.87 21.04 3.26
C THR A 129 16.52 21.70 2.99
N GLU A 130 16.34 22.96 3.41
CA GLU A 130 15.11 23.72 3.12
C GLU A 130 14.87 23.85 1.61
N ASP A 131 15.92 24.11 0.82
CA ASP A 131 15.83 24.24 -0.63
C ASP A 131 15.38 22.93 -1.30
N GLU A 132 15.82 21.76 -0.79
CA GLU A 132 15.41 20.45 -1.29
C GLU A 132 13.95 20.13 -0.94
N ILE A 133 13.51 20.51 0.26
CA ILE A 133 12.13 20.38 0.68
C ILE A 133 11.23 21.24 -0.20
N ASP A 134 11.56 22.51 -0.38
CA ASP A 134 10.79 23.44 -1.19
C ASP A 134 10.76 22.98 -2.65
N TRP A 135 11.90 22.56 -3.21
CA TRP A 135 11.98 21.99 -4.54
C TRP A 135 11.09 20.75 -4.70
N TYR A 136 11.11 19.84 -3.74
CA TYR A 136 10.31 18.63 -3.80
C TYR A 136 8.80 18.93 -3.80
N ILE A 137 8.35 19.83 -2.92
CA ILE A 137 6.95 20.24 -2.82
C ILE A 137 6.46 20.88 -4.14
N GLU A 138 7.31 21.69 -4.79
CA GLU A 138 6.98 22.37 -6.04
C GLU A 138 6.96 21.43 -7.25
N ASN A 139 7.76 20.38 -7.21
CA ASN A 139 7.99 19.52 -8.36
C ASN A 139 7.31 18.13 -8.26
N GLU A 140 6.92 17.67 -7.06
CA GLU A 140 6.22 16.38 -6.91
C GLU A 140 4.72 16.55 -7.08
N GLN A 141 4.23 16.14 -8.24
CA GLN A 141 2.83 16.32 -8.66
C GLN A 141 1.82 15.64 -7.70
N TYR A 142 2.22 14.55 -7.05
CA TYR A 142 1.31 13.71 -6.25
C TYR A 142 1.52 13.81 -4.75
N ILE A 143 2.21 14.85 -4.27
CA ILE A 143 2.52 15.01 -2.84
C ILE A 143 1.28 15.06 -1.97
N PHE A 144 0.18 15.67 -2.47
CA PHE A 144 -1.09 15.81 -1.76
C PHE A 144 -1.99 14.55 -1.88
N GLU A 145 -1.68 13.65 -2.78
CA GLU A 145 -2.43 12.41 -2.98
C GLU A 145 -1.84 11.24 -2.17
N ARG A 146 -0.62 11.39 -1.65
CA ARG A 146 0.15 10.35 -0.96
C ARG A 146 0.55 10.80 0.44
N CYS A 147 0.98 9.85 1.27
CA CYS A 147 1.49 10.16 2.61
C CYS A 147 2.94 10.65 2.55
N GLY A 148 3.17 11.79 1.84
CA GLY A 148 4.41 12.54 1.85
C GLY A 148 5.43 12.26 0.78
N TYR A 149 5.50 11.05 0.26
CA TYR A 149 6.49 10.74 -0.77
C TYR A 149 6.07 9.57 -1.67
N SER A 150 6.81 9.42 -2.76
CA SER A 150 6.69 8.28 -3.66
C SER A 150 8.08 7.78 -4.00
N ILE A 151 8.44 6.60 -3.47
CA ILE A 151 9.74 5.98 -3.76
C ILE A 151 9.99 5.76 -5.26
N ALA A 152 8.94 5.63 -6.05
CA ALA A 152 9.02 5.54 -7.51
C ALA A 152 9.02 6.92 -8.20
N GLY A 153 8.98 8.00 -7.43
CA GLY A 153 8.97 9.39 -7.91
C GLY A 153 10.26 10.13 -7.55
N LYS A 154 10.14 11.46 -7.45
CA LYS A 154 11.29 12.34 -7.22
C LYS A 154 11.95 12.16 -5.84
N SER A 155 11.24 11.63 -4.83
CA SER A 155 11.85 11.34 -3.53
C SER A 155 12.89 10.22 -3.57
N ALA A 156 12.99 9.48 -4.68
CA ALA A 156 14.01 8.44 -4.84
C ALA A 156 15.43 8.95 -4.62
N ILE A 157 15.71 10.23 -4.92
CA ILE A 157 17.03 10.85 -4.71
C ILE A 157 17.36 11.06 -3.23
N TYR A 158 16.37 11.03 -2.34
CA TYR A 158 16.51 11.25 -0.90
C TYR A 158 16.39 9.94 -0.08
N ILE A 159 16.24 8.80 -0.75
CA ILE A 159 16.07 7.49 -0.10
C ILE A 159 17.24 6.59 -0.48
N PRO A 160 18.35 6.65 0.28
CA PRO A 160 19.56 5.88 -0.04
C PRO A 160 19.41 4.38 0.27
N LYS A 161 18.44 4.01 1.13
CA LYS A 161 18.31 2.64 1.60
C LYS A 161 16.86 2.31 1.99
N ILE A 162 16.48 1.05 1.75
CA ILE A 162 15.32 0.41 2.34
C ILE A 162 15.75 -0.92 3.00
N ASN A 163 15.01 -1.36 4.02
CA ASN A 163 15.13 -2.70 4.59
C ASN A 163 13.75 -3.36 4.57
N GLY A 164 13.55 -4.29 3.65
CA GLY A 164 12.25 -4.95 3.38
C GLY A 164 11.90 -5.01 1.90
N ASP A 165 10.61 -5.04 1.60
CA ASP A 165 10.08 -5.19 0.24
C ASP A 165 9.78 -3.81 -0.39
N TYR A 166 10.41 -3.53 -1.54
CA TYR A 166 10.15 -2.33 -2.34
C TYR A 166 8.68 -2.21 -2.76
N TYR A 167 8.07 -3.31 -3.17
CA TYR A 167 6.67 -3.32 -3.62
C TYR A 167 5.68 -3.13 -2.47
N ASN A 168 6.09 -3.44 -1.23
CA ASN A 168 5.34 -3.08 -0.04
C ASN A 168 5.18 -1.56 0.09
N ILE A 169 6.25 -0.77 -0.17
CA ILE A 169 6.18 0.70 -0.15
C ILE A 169 5.21 1.23 -1.23
N LEU A 170 5.08 0.51 -2.35
CA LEU A 170 4.11 0.81 -3.40
C LEU A 170 2.67 0.36 -3.05
N GLY A 171 2.48 -0.23 -1.88
CA GLY A 171 1.19 -0.65 -1.35
C GLY A 171 0.68 -2.00 -1.83
N MET A 172 1.57 -2.84 -2.39
CA MET A 172 1.25 -4.20 -2.81
C MET A 172 2.50 -5.10 -2.69
N PRO A 173 2.73 -5.78 -1.56
CA PRO A 173 3.87 -6.67 -1.34
C PRO A 173 3.70 -7.95 -2.19
N ILE A 174 3.95 -7.82 -3.49
CA ILE A 174 3.59 -8.83 -4.49
C ILE A 174 4.30 -10.17 -4.28
N SER A 175 5.53 -10.18 -3.77
CA SER A 175 6.24 -11.41 -3.44
C SER A 175 5.50 -12.22 -2.37
N ARG A 176 4.99 -11.54 -1.34
CA ARG A 176 4.22 -12.19 -0.28
C ARG A 176 2.84 -12.61 -0.78
N VAL A 177 2.16 -11.76 -1.56
CA VAL A 177 0.87 -12.09 -2.20
C VAL A 177 1.01 -13.37 -3.02
N TYR A 178 2.04 -13.47 -3.86
CA TYR A 178 2.30 -14.66 -4.66
C TYR A 178 2.49 -15.93 -3.80
N LYS A 179 3.24 -15.84 -2.70
CA LYS A 179 3.43 -16.97 -1.78
C LYS A 179 2.11 -17.42 -1.15
N GLU A 180 1.25 -16.48 -0.76
CA GLU A 180 -0.05 -16.80 -0.16
C GLU A 180 -1.02 -17.39 -1.21
N LEU A 181 -1.02 -16.90 -2.45
CA LEU A 181 -1.77 -17.51 -3.56
C LEU A 181 -1.29 -18.94 -3.83
N ASN A 182 0.02 -19.19 -3.84
CA ASN A 182 0.56 -20.55 -3.99
C ASN A 182 0.14 -21.51 -2.87
N LYS A 183 0.06 -21.04 -1.63
CA LYS A 183 -0.47 -21.85 -0.49
C LYS A 183 -1.94 -22.22 -0.68
N LEU A 184 -2.71 -21.38 -1.38
CA LEU A 184 -4.07 -21.67 -1.79
C LEU A 184 -4.14 -22.63 -3.00
N GLY A 185 -3.00 -22.95 -3.62
CA GLY A 185 -2.90 -23.84 -4.77
C GLY A 185 -2.92 -23.12 -6.12
N TYR A 186 -2.84 -21.78 -6.14
CA TYR A 186 -2.88 -20.99 -7.38
C TYR A 186 -1.48 -20.68 -7.92
N LYS A 187 -1.36 -20.74 -9.25
CA LYS A 187 -0.25 -20.16 -10.02
C LYS A 187 -0.70 -18.85 -10.66
N LEU A 188 0.24 -18.00 -11.09
CA LEU A 188 -0.11 -16.75 -11.79
C LEU A 188 -0.89 -17.00 -13.09
N THR A 189 -0.60 -18.12 -13.76
CA THR A 189 -1.25 -18.56 -15.01
C THR A 189 -2.67 -19.09 -14.84
N ASP A 190 -3.15 -19.23 -13.61
CA ASP A 190 -4.52 -19.72 -13.35
C ASP A 190 -5.55 -18.57 -13.41
N PHE A 191 -5.07 -17.33 -13.45
CA PHE A 191 -5.90 -16.14 -13.55
C PHE A 191 -5.95 -15.63 -15.00
N ASP A 192 -7.15 -15.60 -15.56
CA ASP A 192 -7.51 -15.23 -16.93
C ASP A 192 -8.76 -14.32 -17.00
#